data_a9bed54552d920b33a4334751360cbf3
#
_entry.id   a9bed54552d920b33a4334751360cbf3
#
_cell.length_a   1.000
_cell.length_b   1.000
_cell.length_c   1.000
_cell.angle_alpha   90.00
_cell.angle_beta   90.00
_cell.angle_gamma   90.00
#
_symmetry.space_group_name_H-M   'P 1'
#
loop_
_entity.id
_entity.type
_entity.pdbx_description
1 polymer ?
#
loop_
_entity_poly.entity_id
_entity_poly.type
_entity_poly.pdbx_seq_one_letter_code
_entity_poly.pdbx_strand_id
1 'polypeptide(L)'
;MRKLLLVLAAIFFSSIALIAQQPAWAPPVNRPTILVWPHGAPGAAATAPPEMDTTTTKDRTVGGKVVIRLGNVSVPTLTLYTPKDKNTGAAVVVFPGGGYQILAMDLEGTEVCDWLVSEGITCVLLKYRVPDTGPYPKSDAALQDAQRAMGMVREHAAEWQIDPHRVGVLGFSAGAHLAAALSTHYEQRLYTAIDAADQQSCRPDFAVIVYPGYLALAEKNFEANPDIHVTGETPPTFILQAEDDTVHVENAVVYFMALKNAKVPAELHIYAEGGHGYGLRRTELPITNWPQSVDIWLHTIHMIPGGATP
;
A
#
# COMPACT_ATOMS: atom_id res chain seq x y z
N MET A 1 -59.59 42.38 -43.36
CA MET A 1 -59.55 41.48 -42.19
C MET A 1 -58.24 40.64 -42.25
N ARG A 2 -57.20 41.06 -41.61
CA ARG A 2 -55.88 40.33 -41.52
C ARG A 2 -55.86 39.53 -40.24
N LYS A 3 -55.79 38.21 -40.35
CA LYS A 3 -55.58 37.28 -39.23
C LYS A 3 -54.10 37.26 -38.84
N LEU A 4 -53.78 37.69 -37.58
CA LEU A 4 -52.48 37.62 -37.00
C LEU A 4 -52.28 36.21 -36.39
N LEU A 5 -51.36 35.43 -36.90
CA LEU A 5 -50.96 34.14 -36.32
C LEU A 5 -49.84 34.42 -35.27
N LEU A 6 -50.14 34.19 -34.01
CA LEU A 6 -49.14 34.15 -32.92
C LEU A 6 -48.51 32.75 -32.90
N VAL A 7 -47.21 32.68 -33.21
CA VAL A 7 -46.40 31.45 -33.01
C VAL A 7 -45.78 31.54 -31.64
N LEU A 8 -46.25 30.71 -30.70
CA LEU A 8 -45.61 30.50 -29.39
C LEU A 8 -44.40 29.56 -29.58
N ALA A 9 -43.17 30.09 -29.46
CA ALA A 9 -41.97 29.28 -29.38
C ALA A 9 -41.80 28.79 -27.93
N ALA A 10 -42.01 27.50 -27.67
CA ALA A 10 -41.70 26.86 -26.40
C ALA A 10 -40.19 26.59 -26.33
N ILE A 11 -39.50 27.31 -25.49
CA ILE A 11 -38.08 27.08 -25.16
C ILE A 11 -38.02 25.96 -24.12
N PHE A 12 -37.62 24.76 -24.57
CA PHE A 12 -37.29 23.66 -23.67
C PHE A 12 -35.90 23.92 -23.04
N PHE A 13 -35.87 24.32 -21.81
CA PHE A 13 -34.66 24.25 -21.00
C PHE A 13 -34.42 22.80 -20.58
N SER A 14 -33.53 22.12 -21.27
CA SER A 14 -32.97 20.83 -20.80
C SER A 14 -32.04 21.11 -19.65
N SER A 15 -32.50 20.90 -18.42
CA SER A 15 -31.65 20.88 -17.25
C SER A 15 -30.71 19.66 -17.34
N ILE A 16 -29.48 19.86 -17.79
CA ILE A 16 -28.44 18.86 -17.67
C ILE A 16 -28.11 18.82 -16.16
N ALA A 17 -28.67 17.85 -15.44
CA ALA A 17 -28.23 17.53 -14.10
C ALA A 17 -26.76 17.09 -14.22
N LEU A 18 -25.84 17.94 -13.76
CA LEU A 18 -24.46 17.50 -13.46
C LEU A 18 -24.59 16.45 -12.36
N ILE A 19 -24.54 15.18 -12.73
CA ILE A 19 -24.35 14.10 -11.77
C ILE A 19 -22.94 14.33 -11.22
N ALA A 20 -22.85 14.90 -10.02
CA ALA A 20 -21.58 14.97 -9.29
C ALA A 20 -21.09 13.54 -9.13
N GLN A 21 -20.01 13.22 -9.84
CA GLN A 21 -19.38 11.91 -9.78
C GLN A 21 -18.96 11.69 -8.33
N GLN A 22 -19.53 10.68 -7.68
CA GLN A 22 -19.13 10.30 -6.32
C GLN A 22 -17.63 10.06 -6.34
N PRO A 23 -16.88 10.51 -5.29
CA PRO A 23 -15.47 10.19 -5.22
C PRO A 23 -15.31 8.67 -5.28
N ALA A 24 -14.40 8.21 -6.11
CA ALA A 24 -14.18 6.79 -6.40
C ALA A 24 -13.92 5.95 -5.14
N TRP A 25 -13.31 6.56 -4.15
CA TRP A 25 -13.09 6.05 -2.81
C TRP A 25 -12.92 7.24 -1.86
N ALA A 26 -13.49 7.14 -0.68
CA ALA A 26 -13.27 8.09 0.39
C ALA A 26 -12.80 7.34 1.65
N PRO A 27 -11.82 7.86 2.38
CA PRO A 27 -11.46 7.31 3.67
C PRO A 27 -12.68 7.32 4.60
N PRO A 28 -12.77 6.38 5.56
CA PRO A 28 -13.87 6.37 6.51
C PRO A 28 -14.00 7.72 7.22
N VAL A 29 -15.23 8.18 7.39
CA VAL A 29 -15.55 9.40 8.14
C VAL A 29 -14.92 9.28 9.53
N ASN A 30 -14.20 10.27 10.00
CA ASN A 30 -13.43 10.30 11.25
C ASN A 30 -12.01 9.72 11.21
N ARG A 31 -11.45 9.49 10.02
CA ARG A 31 -10.02 9.18 9.88
C ARG A 31 -9.29 10.41 9.31
N PRO A 32 -8.30 10.98 10.01
CA PRO A 32 -7.50 12.07 9.47
C PRO A 32 -6.83 11.62 8.16
N THR A 33 -6.94 12.48 7.14
CA THR A 33 -6.32 12.22 5.83
C THR A 33 -5.46 13.43 5.46
N ILE A 34 -4.20 13.17 5.13
CA ILE A 34 -3.18 14.19 4.90
C ILE A 34 -2.65 14.03 3.48
N LEU A 35 -2.45 15.13 2.77
CA LEU A 35 -1.78 15.14 1.47
C LEU A 35 -0.31 14.77 1.64
N VAL A 36 0.19 13.82 0.85
CA VAL A 36 1.63 13.52 0.80
C VAL A 36 2.41 14.71 0.24
N TRP A 37 1.84 15.39 -0.75
CA TRP A 37 2.45 16.53 -1.42
C TRP A 37 1.53 17.76 -1.36
N PRO A 38 1.72 18.67 -0.41
CA PRO A 38 0.82 19.81 -0.23
C PRO A 38 0.81 20.79 -1.42
N HIS A 39 1.89 20.80 -2.22
CA HIS A 39 2.05 21.70 -3.38
C HIS A 39 2.07 20.95 -4.72
N GLY A 40 1.60 19.69 -4.75
CA GLY A 40 1.64 18.82 -5.92
C GLY A 40 2.82 17.85 -5.93
N ALA A 41 2.58 16.65 -6.42
CA ALA A 41 3.56 15.57 -6.44
C ALA A 41 4.67 15.82 -7.50
N PRO A 42 5.91 15.40 -7.24
CA PRO A 42 6.98 15.49 -8.25
C PRO A 42 6.59 14.75 -9.54
N GLY A 43 6.81 15.38 -10.68
CA GLY A 43 6.49 14.78 -11.99
C GLY A 43 4.99 14.61 -12.28
N ALA A 44 4.11 15.21 -11.47
CA ALA A 44 2.67 15.16 -11.73
C ALA A 44 2.32 15.77 -13.10
N ALA A 45 1.50 15.06 -13.87
CA ALA A 45 1.00 15.59 -15.13
C ALA A 45 0.09 16.80 -14.90
N ALA A 46 0.19 17.81 -15.76
CA ALA A 46 -0.68 19.00 -15.68
C ALA A 46 -2.17 18.67 -15.79
N THR A 47 -2.49 17.58 -16.48
CA THR A 47 -3.84 17.01 -16.58
C THR A 47 -3.78 15.52 -16.34
N ALA A 48 -4.31 15.07 -15.21
CA ALA A 48 -4.47 13.64 -14.91
C ALA A 48 -5.95 13.25 -15.10
N PRO A 49 -6.25 12.02 -15.57
CA PRO A 49 -7.61 11.53 -15.55
C PRO A 49 -8.13 11.49 -14.11
N PRO A 50 -9.45 11.65 -13.91
CA PRO A 50 -10.01 11.63 -12.57
C PRO A 50 -9.80 10.27 -11.90
N GLU A 51 -9.52 10.29 -10.59
CA GLU A 51 -9.52 9.11 -9.74
C GLU A 51 -10.88 8.42 -9.82
N MET A 52 -10.90 7.10 -9.99
CA MET A 52 -12.13 6.35 -10.19
C MET A 52 -12.06 4.94 -9.59
N ASP A 53 -13.18 4.45 -9.09
CA ASP A 53 -13.35 3.03 -8.82
C ASP A 53 -13.56 2.29 -10.15
N THR A 54 -12.61 1.44 -10.50
CA THR A 54 -12.62 0.64 -11.73
C THR A 54 -13.25 -0.74 -11.53
N THR A 55 -13.80 -1.00 -10.34
CA THR A 55 -14.42 -2.29 -9.99
C THR A 55 -15.62 -2.58 -10.86
N THR A 56 -15.71 -3.82 -11.36
CA THR A 56 -16.81 -4.29 -12.19
C THR A 56 -17.47 -5.54 -11.60
N THR A 57 -18.67 -5.86 -12.04
CA THR A 57 -19.39 -7.09 -11.66
C THR A 57 -18.72 -8.37 -12.18
N LYS A 58 -17.73 -8.26 -13.08
CA LYS A 58 -16.95 -9.37 -13.63
C LYS A 58 -15.68 -9.66 -12.83
N ASP A 59 -15.31 -8.77 -11.92
CA ASP A 59 -14.12 -8.95 -11.11
C ASP A 59 -14.31 -10.08 -10.10
N ARG A 60 -13.23 -10.81 -9.89
CA ARG A 60 -13.19 -11.88 -8.89
C ARG A 60 -13.50 -11.32 -7.50
N THR A 61 -14.36 -12.01 -6.77
CA THR A 61 -14.57 -11.77 -5.34
C THR A 61 -13.53 -12.52 -4.51
N VAL A 62 -13.18 -11.97 -3.35
CA VAL A 62 -12.31 -12.59 -2.35
C VAL A 62 -13.12 -12.74 -1.07
N GLY A 63 -13.19 -13.95 -0.51
CA GLY A 63 -14.04 -14.23 0.65
C GLY A 63 -15.50 -13.85 0.43
N GLY A 64 -16.02 -13.99 -0.80
CA GLY A 64 -17.39 -13.64 -1.18
C GLY A 64 -17.67 -12.14 -1.31
N LYS A 65 -16.69 -11.28 -1.15
CA LYS A 65 -16.81 -9.81 -1.29
C LYS A 65 -16.05 -9.29 -2.50
N VAL A 66 -16.61 -8.26 -3.13
CA VAL A 66 -15.94 -7.49 -4.19
C VAL A 66 -14.72 -6.76 -3.60
N VAL A 67 -13.72 -6.48 -4.43
CA VAL A 67 -12.53 -5.70 -4.06
C VAL A 67 -12.61 -4.33 -4.72
N ILE A 68 -12.47 -3.26 -3.95
CA ILE A 68 -12.43 -1.89 -4.47
C ILE A 68 -11.10 -1.67 -5.21
N ARG A 69 -11.19 -1.37 -6.51
CA ARG A 69 -10.06 -1.18 -7.43
C ARG A 69 -9.93 0.29 -7.80
N LEU A 70 -9.21 1.05 -6.97
CA LEU A 70 -9.03 2.48 -7.18
C LEU A 70 -7.95 2.76 -8.23
N GLY A 71 -8.33 3.38 -9.35
CA GLY A 71 -7.41 3.77 -10.41
C GLY A 71 -7.23 5.28 -10.55
N ASN A 72 -6.24 5.67 -11.36
CA ASN A 72 -5.92 7.07 -11.67
C ASN A 72 -5.61 7.94 -10.45
N VAL A 73 -4.94 7.39 -9.46
CA VAL A 73 -4.53 8.15 -8.28
C VAL A 73 -3.38 9.07 -8.64
N SER A 74 -3.67 10.36 -8.75
CA SER A 74 -2.68 11.42 -9.02
C SER A 74 -2.36 12.27 -7.78
N VAL A 75 -3.24 12.21 -6.76
CA VAL A 75 -3.07 12.92 -5.49
C VAL A 75 -2.91 11.91 -4.36
N PRO A 76 -1.67 11.56 -4.00
CA PRO A 76 -1.42 10.59 -2.93
C PRO A 76 -1.74 11.18 -1.56
N THR A 77 -2.28 10.32 -0.69
CA THR A 77 -2.69 10.70 0.68
C THR A 77 -2.30 9.64 1.69
N LEU A 78 -2.09 10.08 2.93
CA LEU A 78 -2.01 9.23 4.11
C LEU A 78 -3.34 9.27 4.87
N THR A 79 -3.91 8.12 5.18
CA THR A 79 -5.06 8.03 6.08
C THR A 79 -4.62 7.34 7.37
N LEU A 80 -4.82 8.04 8.50
CA LEU A 80 -4.35 7.60 9.81
C LEU A 80 -5.42 6.80 10.55
N TYR A 81 -5.05 5.62 11.03
CA TYR A 81 -5.84 4.75 11.90
C TYR A 81 -5.11 4.54 13.21
N THR A 82 -5.64 5.07 14.30
CA THR A 82 -5.02 4.99 15.64
C THR A 82 -5.75 4.00 16.52
N PRO A 83 -5.02 3.19 17.32
CA PRO A 83 -5.61 2.34 18.36
C PRO A 83 -6.40 3.17 19.38
N LYS A 84 -7.53 2.64 19.86
CA LYS A 84 -8.36 3.32 20.88
C LYS A 84 -7.94 2.99 22.31
N ASP A 85 -7.57 1.74 22.58
CA ASP A 85 -7.40 1.22 23.93
C ASP A 85 -5.96 0.79 24.25
N LYS A 86 -5.32 0.07 23.35
CA LYS A 86 -3.94 -0.40 23.47
C LYS A 86 -3.09 0.27 22.40
N ASN A 87 -2.19 1.15 22.77
CA ASN A 87 -1.20 1.68 21.82
C ASN A 87 0.17 1.09 22.16
N THR A 88 0.72 0.28 21.28
CA THR A 88 2.05 -0.31 21.41
C THR A 88 3.17 0.69 21.14
N GLY A 89 2.85 1.82 20.52
CA GLY A 89 3.81 2.78 19.99
C GLY A 89 4.39 2.37 18.63
N ALA A 90 4.12 1.17 18.14
CA ALA A 90 4.52 0.78 16.79
C ALA A 90 3.57 1.36 15.73
N ALA A 91 4.11 1.59 14.53
CA ALA A 91 3.32 2.00 13.38
C ALA A 91 3.69 1.19 12.13
N VAL A 92 2.73 1.03 11.23
CA VAL A 92 2.91 0.36 9.95
C VAL A 92 2.33 1.23 8.83
N VAL A 93 3.15 1.56 7.85
CA VAL A 93 2.68 2.17 6.60
C VAL A 93 2.27 1.05 5.65
N VAL A 94 1.00 1.05 5.24
CA VAL A 94 0.41 -0.01 4.42
C VAL A 94 0.37 0.41 2.96
N PHE A 95 0.84 -0.50 2.09
CA PHE A 95 0.88 -0.35 0.63
C PHE A 95 -0.03 -1.39 -0.02
N PRO A 96 -1.25 -1.03 -0.45
CA PRO A 96 -2.11 -1.93 -1.21
C PRO A 96 -1.45 -2.39 -2.52
N GLY A 97 -1.79 -3.58 -2.99
CA GLY A 97 -1.40 -4.05 -4.32
C GLY A 97 -2.31 -3.55 -5.43
N GLY A 98 -2.12 -4.12 -6.62
CA GLY A 98 -2.89 -3.77 -7.82
C GLY A 98 -2.02 -3.60 -9.06
N GLY A 99 -0.83 -4.24 -9.09
CA GLY A 99 0.05 -4.27 -10.27
C GLY A 99 0.60 -2.90 -10.68
N TYR A 100 0.60 -1.91 -9.79
CA TYR A 100 0.85 -0.50 -10.08
C TYR A 100 -0.11 0.12 -11.09
N GLN A 101 -1.26 -0.51 -11.34
CA GLN A 101 -2.32 0.01 -12.21
C GLN A 101 -3.50 0.56 -11.42
N ILE A 102 -3.81 -0.10 -10.32
CA ILE A 102 -4.88 0.26 -9.37
C ILE A 102 -4.40 0.03 -7.94
N LEU A 103 -5.22 0.41 -6.96
CA LEU A 103 -5.03 0.06 -5.55
C LEU A 103 -6.22 -0.76 -5.06
N ALA A 104 -5.97 -1.92 -4.44
CA ALA A 104 -6.97 -2.77 -3.79
C ALA A 104 -7.33 -2.20 -2.41
N MET A 105 -8.05 -1.08 -2.37
CA MET A 105 -8.15 -0.18 -1.22
C MET A 105 -8.84 -0.76 0.01
N ASP A 106 -9.81 -1.67 -0.14
CA ASP A 106 -10.46 -2.34 0.99
C ASP A 106 -9.68 -3.57 1.44
N LEU A 107 -9.47 -4.55 0.55
CA LEU A 107 -8.86 -5.84 0.83
C LEU A 107 -7.45 -5.73 1.43
N GLU A 108 -6.63 -4.86 0.85
CA GLU A 108 -5.19 -4.72 1.15
C GLU A 108 -4.87 -3.36 1.80
N GLY A 109 -5.89 -2.59 2.15
CA GLY A 109 -5.78 -1.29 2.77
C GLY A 109 -6.60 -1.17 4.05
N THR A 110 -7.90 -0.82 3.95
CA THR A 110 -8.70 -0.51 5.13
C THR A 110 -8.92 -1.71 6.04
N GLU A 111 -9.13 -2.93 5.50
CA GLU A 111 -9.26 -4.16 6.29
C GLU A 111 -7.96 -4.47 7.06
N VAL A 112 -6.80 -4.19 6.45
CA VAL A 112 -5.49 -4.37 7.07
C VAL A 112 -5.28 -3.37 8.21
N CYS A 113 -5.67 -2.10 7.99
CA CYS A 113 -5.58 -1.09 9.02
C CYS A 113 -6.47 -1.39 10.22
N ASP A 114 -7.67 -1.90 10.01
CA ASP A 114 -8.56 -2.30 11.10
C ASP A 114 -7.96 -3.45 11.91
N TRP A 115 -7.30 -4.42 11.27
CA TRP A 115 -6.55 -5.47 11.95
C TRP A 115 -5.38 -4.90 12.76
N LEU A 116 -4.48 -4.10 12.17
CA LEU A 116 -3.34 -3.51 12.87
C LEU A 116 -3.74 -2.72 14.11
N VAL A 117 -4.83 -1.94 13.99
CA VAL A 117 -5.38 -1.18 15.11
C VAL A 117 -5.91 -2.11 16.23
N SER A 118 -6.48 -3.27 15.89
CA SER A 118 -6.92 -4.25 16.89
C SER A 118 -5.75 -4.87 17.65
N GLU A 119 -4.57 -4.95 17.03
CA GLU A 119 -3.31 -5.37 17.69
C GLU A 119 -2.60 -4.22 18.44
N GLY A 120 -3.19 -3.02 18.45
CA GLY A 120 -2.59 -1.85 19.11
C GLY A 120 -1.50 -1.15 18.31
N ILE A 121 -1.44 -1.39 17.00
CA ILE A 121 -0.46 -0.81 16.07
C ILE A 121 -1.12 0.32 15.29
N THR A 122 -0.51 1.49 15.24
CA THR A 122 -0.98 2.58 14.38
C THR A 122 -0.80 2.19 12.92
N CYS A 123 -1.90 2.26 12.14
CA CYS A 123 -1.84 2.04 10.70
C CYS A 123 -1.88 3.37 9.95
N VAL A 124 -0.98 3.53 8.98
CA VAL A 124 -0.97 4.67 8.06
C VAL A 124 -1.16 4.11 6.65
N LEU A 125 -2.38 4.23 6.11
CA LEU A 125 -2.69 3.75 4.77
C LEU A 125 -2.21 4.75 3.74
N LEU A 126 -1.26 4.35 2.89
CA LEU A 126 -0.79 5.15 1.78
C LEU A 126 -1.60 4.84 0.50
N LYS A 127 -2.37 5.81 0.05
CA LYS A 127 -2.94 5.84 -1.29
C LYS A 127 -1.87 6.45 -2.21
N TYR A 128 -1.01 5.61 -2.79
CA TYR A 128 0.09 6.06 -3.64
C TYR A 128 -0.33 6.21 -5.11
N ARG A 129 0.48 6.92 -5.89
CA ARG A 129 0.19 7.22 -7.30
C ARG A 129 0.16 5.97 -8.17
N VAL A 130 -0.91 5.82 -8.95
CA VAL A 130 -1.14 4.82 -10.00
C VAL A 130 -1.97 5.42 -11.14
N PRO A 131 -1.86 4.94 -12.41
CA PRO A 131 -0.91 3.94 -12.86
C PRO A 131 0.52 4.50 -12.86
N ASP A 132 1.48 3.62 -12.59
CA ASP A 132 2.88 3.93 -12.75
C ASP A 132 3.48 3.05 -13.83
N THR A 133 3.88 3.67 -14.92
CA THR A 133 4.45 3.03 -16.11
C THR A 133 5.89 3.47 -16.36
N GLY A 134 6.47 4.18 -15.40
CA GLY A 134 7.81 4.76 -15.51
C GLY A 134 8.92 3.73 -15.73
N PRO A 135 10.10 4.21 -16.20
CA PRO A 135 11.29 3.37 -16.24
C PRO A 135 11.71 2.96 -14.83
N TYR A 136 12.69 2.08 -14.80
CA TYR A 136 13.25 1.60 -13.53
C TYR A 136 13.90 2.71 -12.68
N PRO A 137 13.81 2.63 -11.33
CA PRO A 137 13.10 1.58 -10.61
C PRO A 137 11.61 1.59 -10.95
N LYS A 138 11.07 0.42 -11.26
CA LYS A 138 9.65 0.31 -11.60
C LYS A 138 8.85 1.02 -10.51
N SER A 139 7.99 1.98 -10.90
CA SER A 139 7.18 2.75 -9.96
C SER A 139 7.90 3.88 -9.19
N ASP A 140 8.73 4.67 -9.85
CA ASP A 140 9.38 5.85 -9.25
C ASP A 140 8.42 6.75 -8.47
N ALA A 141 7.27 7.06 -9.05
CA ALA A 141 6.27 7.91 -8.41
C ALA A 141 5.75 7.31 -7.10
N ALA A 142 5.45 6.00 -7.09
CA ALA A 142 5.00 5.31 -5.89
C ALA A 142 6.13 5.24 -4.83
N LEU A 143 7.39 5.05 -5.26
CA LEU A 143 8.53 5.02 -4.34
C LEU A 143 8.82 6.40 -3.73
N GLN A 144 8.68 7.49 -4.49
CA GLN A 144 8.72 8.86 -3.97
C GLN A 144 7.65 9.07 -2.89
N ASP A 145 6.41 8.62 -3.16
CA ASP A 145 5.30 8.71 -2.21
C ASP A 145 5.58 7.92 -0.94
N ALA A 146 6.13 6.69 -1.06
CA ALA A 146 6.48 5.83 0.07
C ALA A 146 7.64 6.40 0.90
N GLN A 147 8.71 6.91 0.26
CA GLN A 147 9.82 7.57 0.95
C GLN A 147 9.34 8.77 1.76
N ARG A 148 8.46 9.59 1.17
CA ARG A 148 7.92 10.75 1.87
C ARG A 148 6.95 10.35 2.98
N ALA A 149 6.10 9.37 2.76
CA ALA A 149 5.19 8.84 3.78
C ALA A 149 5.93 8.43 5.06
N MET A 150 7.04 7.71 4.94
CA MET A 150 7.87 7.32 6.07
C MET A 150 8.44 8.53 6.82
N GLY A 151 8.92 9.53 6.10
CA GLY A 151 9.40 10.78 6.70
C GLY A 151 8.30 11.52 7.47
N MET A 152 7.11 11.63 6.88
CA MET A 152 5.95 12.25 7.52
C MET A 152 5.50 11.51 8.78
N VAL A 153 5.47 10.17 8.76
CA VAL A 153 5.14 9.38 9.96
C VAL A 153 6.12 9.65 11.09
N ARG A 154 7.41 9.75 10.80
CA ARG A 154 8.43 10.05 11.82
C ARG A 154 8.39 11.51 12.30
N GLU A 155 8.10 12.46 11.43
CA GLU A 155 7.91 13.87 11.80
C GLU A 155 6.74 14.03 12.79
N HIS A 156 5.63 13.34 12.53
CA HIS A 156 4.44 13.38 13.37
C HIS A 156 4.42 12.33 14.49
N ALA A 157 5.51 11.60 14.73
CA ALA A 157 5.51 10.48 15.65
C ALA A 157 5.05 10.84 17.06
N ALA A 158 5.49 11.97 17.60
CA ALA A 158 5.08 12.44 18.93
C ALA A 158 3.58 12.78 18.98
N GLU A 159 3.05 13.46 17.97
CA GLU A 159 1.63 13.83 17.85
C GLU A 159 0.74 12.58 17.76
N TRP A 160 1.18 11.58 17.00
CA TRP A 160 0.43 10.34 16.76
C TRP A 160 0.72 9.24 17.77
N GLN A 161 1.51 9.55 18.81
CA GLN A 161 1.90 8.61 19.86
C GLN A 161 2.62 7.36 19.32
N ILE A 162 3.51 7.57 18.37
CA ILE A 162 4.34 6.56 17.72
C ILE A 162 5.78 6.69 18.24
N ASP A 163 6.44 5.56 18.45
CA ASP A 163 7.89 5.50 18.62
C ASP A 163 8.56 5.59 17.23
N PRO A 164 9.35 6.63 16.93
CA PRO A 164 9.94 6.82 15.60
C PRO A 164 10.95 5.72 15.21
N HIS A 165 11.33 4.84 16.14
CA HIS A 165 12.20 3.69 15.93
C HIS A 165 11.45 2.36 15.81
N ARG A 166 10.09 2.41 15.71
CA ARG A 166 9.23 1.25 15.53
C ARG A 166 8.20 1.48 14.41
N VAL A 167 8.69 2.01 13.28
CA VAL A 167 7.88 2.32 12.09
C VAL A 167 8.25 1.35 10.97
N GLY A 168 7.36 0.40 10.70
CA GLY A 168 7.53 -0.58 9.63
C GLY A 168 6.67 -0.31 8.41
N VAL A 169 6.80 -1.20 7.42
CA VAL A 169 5.97 -1.22 6.21
C VAL A 169 5.31 -2.58 6.04
N LEU A 170 4.13 -2.60 5.47
CA LEU A 170 3.43 -3.81 5.06
C LEU A 170 2.87 -3.60 3.66
N GLY A 171 3.24 -4.48 2.73
CA GLY A 171 2.80 -4.38 1.35
C GLY A 171 2.28 -5.70 0.79
N PHE A 172 1.40 -5.59 -0.20
CA PHE A 172 0.75 -6.69 -0.89
C PHE A 172 1.05 -6.66 -2.38
N SER A 173 1.42 -7.78 -3.00
CA SER A 173 1.62 -7.87 -4.45
C SER A 173 2.60 -6.79 -4.97
N ALA A 174 2.15 -5.87 -5.81
CA ALA A 174 2.93 -4.70 -6.23
C ALA A 174 3.28 -3.78 -5.04
N GLY A 175 2.41 -3.67 -4.03
CA GLY A 175 2.71 -2.96 -2.77
C GLY A 175 3.79 -3.66 -1.94
N ALA A 176 3.90 -4.99 -2.02
CA ALA A 176 5.00 -5.75 -1.42
C ALA A 176 6.33 -5.47 -2.14
N HIS A 177 6.31 -5.36 -3.47
CA HIS A 177 7.46 -4.86 -4.22
C HIS A 177 7.83 -3.44 -3.77
N LEU A 178 6.85 -2.53 -3.61
CA LEU A 178 7.10 -1.17 -3.13
C LEU A 178 7.73 -1.16 -1.73
N ALA A 179 7.28 -2.05 -0.83
CA ALA A 179 7.88 -2.21 0.50
C ALA A 179 9.33 -2.71 0.43
N ALA A 180 9.64 -3.67 -0.45
CA ALA A 180 10.99 -4.14 -0.69
C ALA A 180 11.87 -3.06 -1.34
N ALA A 181 11.34 -2.33 -2.33
CA ALA A 181 12.03 -1.21 -2.98
C ALA A 181 12.37 -0.11 -1.97
N LEU A 182 11.42 0.30 -1.13
CA LEU A 182 11.67 1.27 -0.07
C LEU A 182 12.72 0.77 0.94
N SER A 183 12.68 -0.52 1.27
CA SER A 183 13.63 -1.16 2.20
C SER A 183 15.07 -1.22 1.66
N THR A 184 15.27 -0.96 0.38
CA THR A 184 16.57 -1.00 -0.30
C THR A 184 16.99 0.31 -0.96
N HIS A 185 16.08 1.31 -1.04
CA HIS A 185 16.32 2.63 -1.66
C HIS A 185 16.02 3.80 -0.71
N TYR A 186 16.31 3.64 0.57
CA TYR A 186 16.04 4.68 1.57
C TYR A 186 17.19 5.68 1.74
N GLU A 187 18.41 5.38 1.30
CA GLU A 187 19.57 6.25 1.47
C GLU A 187 19.47 7.52 0.63
N GLN A 188 18.88 7.41 -0.56
CA GLN A 188 18.71 8.53 -1.48
C GLN A 188 17.22 8.70 -1.83
N ARG A 189 16.68 9.88 -1.54
CA ARG A 189 15.33 10.23 -1.97
C ARG A 189 15.28 10.46 -3.48
N LEU A 190 14.23 10.00 -4.12
CA LEU A 190 13.99 10.19 -5.55
C LEU A 190 13.37 11.55 -5.88
N TYR A 191 13.40 12.47 -4.94
CA TYR A 191 12.87 13.83 -5.09
C TYR A 191 13.67 14.82 -4.23
N THR A 192 13.55 16.11 -4.54
CA THR A 192 14.16 17.18 -3.74
C THR A 192 13.38 17.37 -2.44
N ALA A 193 14.07 17.42 -1.31
CA ALA A 193 13.47 17.68 0.00
C ALA A 193 12.70 19.02 0.00
N ILE A 194 11.51 19.06 0.59
CA ILE A 194 10.61 20.20 0.59
C ILE A 194 10.30 20.74 1.99
N ASP A 195 10.42 19.93 3.04
CA ASP A 195 10.13 20.32 4.43
C ASP A 195 10.84 19.43 5.47
N ALA A 196 10.44 19.54 6.74
CA ALA A 196 11.04 18.82 7.86
C ALA A 196 10.84 17.30 7.80
N ALA A 197 9.77 16.81 7.19
CA ALA A 197 9.54 15.36 7.00
C ALA A 197 10.66 14.73 6.16
N ASP A 198 11.24 15.48 5.24
CA ASP A 198 12.31 14.99 4.38
C ASP A 198 13.68 14.99 5.04
N GLN A 199 13.80 15.54 6.25
CA GLN A 199 14.99 15.41 7.10
C GLN A 199 14.95 14.13 7.94
N GLN A 200 13.78 13.47 8.06
CA GLN A 200 13.62 12.22 8.76
C GLN A 200 14.09 11.04 7.88
N SER A 201 14.55 9.97 8.51
CA SER A 201 14.89 8.75 7.77
C SER A 201 13.64 8.15 7.11
N CYS A 202 13.75 7.72 5.86
CA CYS A 202 12.69 6.95 5.21
C CYS A 202 12.95 5.42 5.24
N ARG A 203 14.01 4.95 5.94
CA ARG A 203 14.27 3.52 6.12
C ARG A 203 13.22 2.92 7.06
N PRO A 204 12.52 1.85 6.67
CA PRO A 204 11.65 1.12 7.60
C PRO A 204 12.46 0.44 8.71
N ASP A 205 11.88 0.28 9.91
CA ASP A 205 12.50 -0.47 10.99
C ASP A 205 12.25 -1.97 10.84
N PHE A 206 11.20 -2.35 10.12
CA PHE A 206 10.87 -3.72 9.70
C PHE A 206 9.98 -3.71 8.45
N ALA A 207 9.90 -4.84 7.74
CA ALA A 207 9.05 -4.99 6.57
C ALA A 207 8.25 -6.29 6.60
N VAL A 208 6.98 -6.22 6.17
CA VAL A 208 6.09 -7.37 5.96
C VAL A 208 5.72 -7.42 4.47
N ILE A 209 6.11 -8.50 3.81
CA ILE A 209 6.05 -8.68 2.36
C ILE A 209 5.09 -9.83 2.05
N VAL A 210 3.88 -9.51 1.59
CA VAL A 210 2.80 -10.49 1.39
C VAL A 210 2.58 -10.72 -0.12
N TYR A 211 2.73 -11.96 -0.55
CA TYR A 211 2.63 -12.42 -1.95
C TYR A 211 3.26 -11.43 -2.96
N PRO A 212 4.56 -11.14 -2.84
CA PRO A 212 5.22 -10.13 -3.66
C PRO A 212 5.21 -10.50 -5.16
N GLY A 213 5.13 -9.48 -6.01
CA GLY A 213 5.50 -9.57 -7.41
C GLY A 213 6.80 -8.82 -7.68
N TYR A 214 7.33 -8.94 -8.88
CA TYR A 214 8.46 -8.16 -9.43
C TYR A 214 9.81 -8.26 -8.69
N LEU A 215 9.96 -9.14 -7.71
CA LEU A 215 11.23 -9.39 -7.01
C LEU A 215 12.10 -10.44 -7.72
N ALA A 216 11.48 -11.24 -8.59
CA ALA A 216 12.13 -12.18 -9.50
C ALA A 216 11.74 -11.87 -10.94
N LEU A 217 12.68 -12.07 -11.87
CA LEU A 217 12.48 -11.83 -13.30
C LEU A 217 12.14 -13.15 -13.99
N ALA A 218 10.85 -13.39 -14.24
CA ALA A 218 10.38 -14.64 -14.87
C ALA A 218 11.02 -14.88 -16.23
N GLU A 219 11.23 -13.82 -17.03
CA GLU A 219 11.90 -13.87 -18.32
C GLU A 219 13.40 -14.21 -18.25
N LYS A 220 13.98 -14.18 -17.04
CA LYS A 220 15.38 -14.57 -16.75
C LYS A 220 15.45 -15.78 -15.82
N ASN A 221 14.52 -16.72 -15.97
CA ASN A 221 14.47 -17.93 -15.15
C ASN A 221 14.43 -17.63 -13.64
N PHE A 222 13.66 -16.61 -13.26
CA PHE A 222 13.48 -16.17 -11.88
C PHE A 222 14.77 -15.70 -11.17
N GLU A 223 15.72 -15.15 -11.90
CA GLU A 223 16.81 -14.42 -11.28
C GLU A 223 16.25 -13.27 -10.41
N ALA A 224 16.97 -12.97 -9.32
CA ALA A 224 16.60 -11.83 -8.48
C ALA A 224 16.58 -10.54 -9.30
N ASN A 225 15.56 -9.70 -9.09
CA ASN A 225 15.49 -8.41 -9.75
C ASN A 225 16.67 -7.53 -9.25
N PRO A 226 17.61 -7.12 -10.14
CA PRO A 226 18.80 -6.35 -9.76
C PRO A 226 18.46 -4.98 -9.17
N ASP A 227 17.24 -4.57 -9.35
CA ASP A 227 16.71 -3.30 -8.87
C ASP A 227 16.44 -3.31 -7.36
N ILE A 228 16.32 -4.49 -6.77
CA ILE A 228 16.13 -4.67 -5.32
C ILE A 228 17.49 -5.02 -4.69
N HIS A 229 18.24 -3.97 -4.36
CA HIS A 229 19.61 -4.12 -3.89
C HIS A 229 19.66 -4.34 -2.36
N VAL A 230 19.55 -5.60 -1.94
CA VAL A 230 19.64 -5.98 -0.52
C VAL A 230 21.05 -5.82 0.02
N THR A 231 21.18 -5.12 1.15
CA THR A 231 22.43 -4.95 1.91
C THR A 231 22.24 -5.40 3.35
N GLY A 232 23.31 -5.41 4.16
CA GLY A 232 23.23 -5.69 5.60
C GLY A 232 22.39 -4.68 6.39
N GLU A 233 22.11 -3.51 5.81
CA GLU A 233 21.30 -2.45 6.41
C GLU A 233 19.80 -2.54 6.01
N THR A 234 19.43 -3.48 5.12
CA THR A 234 18.03 -3.76 4.82
C THR A 234 17.30 -4.20 6.10
N PRO A 235 16.08 -3.71 6.40
CA PRO A 235 15.41 -4.02 7.65
C PRO A 235 15.05 -5.50 7.81
N PRO A 236 14.90 -6.01 9.05
CA PRO A 236 14.30 -7.33 9.30
C PRO A 236 12.99 -7.50 8.54
N THR A 237 12.80 -8.66 7.92
CA THR A 237 11.71 -8.85 6.95
C THR A 237 10.96 -10.16 7.18
N PHE A 238 9.62 -10.07 7.26
CA PHE A 238 8.70 -11.20 7.18
C PHE A 238 8.18 -11.34 5.76
N ILE A 239 8.18 -12.56 5.19
CA ILE A 239 7.76 -12.84 3.82
C ILE A 239 6.75 -13.98 3.82
N LEU A 240 5.71 -13.85 3.02
CA LEU A 240 4.64 -14.84 2.88
C LEU A 240 4.18 -14.97 1.44
N GLN A 241 4.04 -16.22 0.93
CA GLN A 241 3.44 -16.49 -0.38
C GLN A 241 2.88 -17.91 -0.45
N ALA A 242 1.95 -18.17 -1.38
CA ALA A 242 1.50 -19.49 -1.72
C ALA A 242 2.34 -20.07 -2.87
N GLU A 243 2.54 -21.40 -2.88
CA GLU A 243 3.26 -22.10 -3.97
C GLU A 243 2.48 -22.04 -5.29
N ASP A 244 1.14 -22.14 -5.18
CA ASP A 244 0.20 -22.10 -6.31
C ASP A 244 -0.11 -20.67 -6.80
N ASP A 245 0.64 -19.65 -6.33
CA ASP A 245 0.45 -18.26 -6.71
C ASP A 245 0.83 -18.02 -8.18
N THR A 246 -0.10 -17.50 -8.98
CA THR A 246 0.12 -17.16 -10.39
C THR A 246 1.13 -16.03 -10.63
N VAL A 247 1.48 -15.28 -9.57
CA VAL A 247 2.53 -14.25 -9.59
C VAL A 247 3.91 -14.84 -9.27
N HIS A 248 3.98 -16.16 -9.06
CA HIS A 248 5.17 -16.98 -8.85
C HIS A 248 5.82 -16.82 -7.47
N VAL A 249 5.86 -17.92 -6.73
CA VAL A 249 6.46 -18.00 -5.39
C VAL A 249 7.95 -17.69 -5.36
N GLU A 250 8.62 -17.78 -6.49
CA GLU A 250 10.02 -17.44 -6.66
C GLU A 250 10.33 -15.99 -6.26
N ASN A 251 9.36 -15.08 -6.36
CA ASN A 251 9.52 -13.71 -5.85
C ASN A 251 9.88 -13.70 -4.36
N ALA A 252 9.18 -14.47 -3.56
CA ALA A 252 9.44 -14.60 -2.12
C ALA A 252 10.77 -15.30 -1.85
N VAL A 253 11.05 -16.38 -2.58
CA VAL A 253 12.24 -17.22 -2.38
C VAL A 253 13.53 -16.47 -2.72
N VAL A 254 13.59 -15.79 -3.85
CA VAL A 254 14.82 -15.07 -4.26
C VAL A 254 15.09 -13.89 -3.33
N TYR A 255 14.05 -13.18 -2.90
CA TYR A 255 14.21 -12.07 -1.97
C TYR A 255 14.68 -12.55 -0.59
N PHE A 256 14.10 -13.64 -0.06
CA PHE A 256 14.58 -14.28 1.16
C PHE A 256 16.05 -14.70 1.08
N MET A 257 16.46 -15.30 -0.07
CA MET A 257 17.85 -15.69 -0.27
C MET A 257 18.79 -14.50 -0.32
N ALA A 258 18.37 -13.38 -0.91
CA ALA A 258 19.14 -12.14 -0.89
C ALA A 258 19.33 -11.60 0.55
N LEU A 259 18.25 -11.54 1.34
CA LEU A 259 18.28 -11.14 2.75
C LEU A 259 19.22 -12.04 3.58
N LYS A 260 19.09 -13.37 3.42
CA LYS A 260 19.95 -14.34 4.10
C LYS A 260 21.42 -14.14 3.75
N ASN A 261 21.75 -13.94 2.48
CA ASN A 261 23.12 -13.72 2.02
C ASN A 261 23.70 -12.42 2.58
N ALA A 262 22.88 -11.38 2.73
CA ALA A 262 23.22 -10.12 3.36
C ALA A 262 23.22 -10.18 4.91
N LYS A 263 22.88 -11.33 5.52
CA LYS A 263 22.77 -11.54 6.98
C LYS A 263 21.68 -10.70 7.63
N VAL A 264 20.67 -10.32 6.90
CA VAL A 264 19.47 -9.65 7.42
C VAL A 264 18.55 -10.69 8.06
N PRO A 265 18.06 -10.47 9.29
CA PRO A 265 17.06 -11.35 9.89
C PRO A 265 15.80 -11.41 9.01
N ALA A 266 15.40 -12.60 8.60
CA ALA A 266 14.23 -12.78 7.76
C ALA A 266 13.49 -14.07 8.10
N GLU A 267 12.16 -14.03 7.99
CA GLU A 267 11.28 -15.17 8.16
C GLU A 267 10.47 -15.37 6.88
N LEU A 268 10.41 -16.61 6.36
CA LEU A 268 9.72 -16.97 5.13
C LEU A 268 8.68 -18.05 5.39
N HIS A 269 7.42 -17.77 5.04
CA HIS A 269 6.32 -18.73 5.06
C HIS A 269 5.84 -19.04 3.65
N ILE A 270 5.87 -20.30 3.26
CA ILE A 270 5.32 -20.79 1.99
C ILE A 270 4.23 -21.80 2.31
N TYR A 271 3.05 -21.58 1.78
CA TYR A 271 1.91 -22.48 1.86
C TYR A 271 1.67 -23.16 0.51
N ALA A 272 1.23 -24.42 0.53
CA ALA A 272 1.00 -25.16 -0.71
C ALA A 272 -0.11 -24.53 -1.57
N GLU A 273 -1.14 -23.99 -0.90
CA GLU A 273 -2.34 -23.45 -1.55
C GLU A 273 -2.71 -22.09 -0.97
N GLY A 274 -3.24 -21.22 -1.81
CA GLY A 274 -3.69 -19.87 -1.43
C GLY A 274 -3.92 -18.95 -2.62
N GLY A 275 -3.23 -19.20 -3.71
CA GLY A 275 -3.25 -18.37 -4.90
C GLY A 275 -2.73 -16.96 -4.61
N HIS A 276 -3.27 -15.97 -5.32
CA HIS A 276 -2.88 -14.58 -5.22
C HIS A 276 -4.01 -13.68 -4.73
N GLY A 277 -3.68 -12.64 -3.94
CA GLY A 277 -4.63 -11.58 -3.58
C GLY A 277 -5.73 -12.04 -2.62
N TYR A 278 -5.39 -12.79 -1.57
CA TYR A 278 -6.34 -13.23 -0.55
C TYR A 278 -6.53 -12.19 0.57
N GLY A 279 -5.57 -11.28 0.79
CA GLY A 279 -5.61 -10.26 1.84
C GLY A 279 -5.78 -10.87 3.24
N LEU A 280 -6.71 -10.30 4.02
CA LEU A 280 -7.11 -10.79 5.35
C LEU A 280 -8.40 -11.59 5.33
N ARG A 281 -9.08 -11.70 4.17
CA ARG A 281 -10.38 -12.37 4.09
C ARG A 281 -10.22 -13.87 4.25
N ARG A 282 -10.79 -14.38 5.31
CA ARG A 282 -10.65 -15.79 5.68
C ARG A 282 -11.28 -16.74 4.67
N THR A 283 -10.56 -17.82 4.42
CA THR A 283 -11.01 -19.01 3.69
C THR A 283 -10.73 -20.24 4.55
N GLU A 284 -11.06 -21.43 4.06
CA GLU A 284 -10.71 -22.71 4.73
C GLU A 284 -9.19 -23.00 4.66
N LEU A 285 -8.42 -22.24 3.87
CA LEU A 285 -6.99 -22.49 3.68
C LEU A 285 -6.16 -21.92 4.84
N PRO A 286 -5.16 -22.66 5.34
CA PRO A 286 -4.30 -22.25 6.45
C PRO A 286 -3.58 -20.91 6.23
N ILE A 287 -3.27 -20.56 4.97
CA ILE A 287 -2.58 -19.33 4.62
C ILE A 287 -3.32 -18.10 5.14
N THR A 288 -4.66 -18.13 5.24
CA THR A 288 -5.43 -16.98 5.73
C THR A 288 -5.27 -16.71 7.23
N ASN A 289 -4.48 -17.53 7.95
CA ASN A 289 -4.07 -17.25 9.33
C ASN A 289 -2.75 -16.49 9.44
N TRP A 290 -2.20 -16.02 8.34
CA TRP A 290 -0.92 -15.29 8.30
C TRP A 290 -0.82 -14.08 9.26
N PRO A 291 -1.91 -13.34 9.58
CA PRO A 291 -1.81 -12.22 10.52
C PRO A 291 -1.28 -12.63 11.89
N GLN A 292 -1.64 -13.84 12.37
CA GLN A 292 -1.13 -14.38 13.64
C GLN A 292 0.38 -14.64 13.59
N SER A 293 0.89 -15.11 12.44
CA SER A 293 2.34 -15.32 12.26
C SER A 293 3.10 -14.00 12.29
N VAL A 294 2.55 -12.94 11.67
CA VAL A 294 3.14 -11.60 11.71
C VAL A 294 3.12 -11.04 13.14
N ASP A 295 2.03 -11.20 13.87
CA ASP A 295 1.94 -10.77 15.27
C ASP A 295 3.04 -11.43 16.13
N ILE A 296 3.18 -12.75 16.06
CA ILE A 296 4.24 -13.49 16.76
C ILE A 296 5.62 -13.00 16.36
N TRP A 297 5.85 -12.78 15.06
CA TRP A 297 7.13 -12.29 14.54
C TRP A 297 7.45 -10.88 15.05
N LEU A 298 6.48 -9.95 15.07
CA LEU A 298 6.67 -8.60 15.58
C LEU A 298 7.06 -8.58 17.06
N HIS A 299 6.53 -9.50 17.87
CA HIS A 299 6.98 -9.70 19.25
C HIS A 299 8.41 -10.23 19.31
N THR A 300 8.77 -11.20 18.45
CA THR A 300 10.11 -11.81 18.39
C THR A 300 11.20 -10.79 18.07
N ILE A 301 10.92 -9.85 17.18
CA ILE A 301 11.85 -8.77 16.82
C ILE A 301 11.71 -7.50 17.69
N HIS A 302 10.93 -7.57 18.77
CA HIS A 302 10.70 -6.49 19.75
C HIS A 302 10.10 -5.18 19.18
N MET A 303 9.37 -5.26 18.08
CA MET A 303 8.67 -4.11 17.51
C MET A 303 7.38 -3.78 18.26
N ILE A 304 6.76 -4.77 18.87
CA ILE A 304 5.62 -4.60 19.78
C ILE A 304 5.92 -5.22 21.15
N PRO A 305 5.45 -4.62 22.26
CA PRO A 305 5.77 -5.10 23.60
C PRO A 305 5.06 -6.42 23.93
N GLY A 306 5.80 -7.34 24.56
CA GLY A 306 5.34 -8.49 25.32
C GLY A 306 4.15 -9.27 24.80
N GLY A 307 4.36 -10.15 23.82
CA GLY A 307 3.48 -11.30 23.63
C GLY A 307 3.61 -12.28 24.80
N ALA A 308 2.53 -12.98 25.14
CA ALA A 308 2.63 -14.07 26.09
C ALA A 308 3.71 -15.05 25.62
N THR A 309 4.67 -15.33 26.49
CA THR A 309 5.56 -16.47 26.29
C THR A 309 4.70 -17.70 26.02
N PRO A 310 4.99 -18.50 24.99
CA PRO A 310 4.22 -19.70 24.66
C PRO A 310 4.18 -20.70 25.81
#